data_60f37675b8488c1838908addcbd1a090
#
_entry.id   60f37675b8488c1838908addcbd1a090
#
_cell.length_a   1.000
_cell.length_b   1.000
_cell.length_c   1.000
_cell.angle_alpha   90.00
_cell.angle_beta   90.00
_cell.angle_gamma   90.00
#
_symmetry.space_group_name_H-M   'P 1'
#
loop_
_entity.id
_entity.type
_entity.pdbx_description
1 polymer ?
#
loop_
_entity_poly.entity_id
_entity_poly.type
_entity_poly.pdbx_seq_one_letter_code
_entity_poly.pdbx_strand_id
1 'polypeptide(L)'
;MVIDSIFHQKVQPGKICLYLSKEEFPRERQDLPKRVLDYEKLGLNICFREYNLMPHNKYFYALQDFSDKCVITIDDDIYYRNDLINNLLELHRKYPHSICANKVCQVSFDEKKKFKPYSQWKALFYCNTPSLYNVALGYAGVLYPANIFYKKDVFYKKKIMELALKADDLWLKAHEILQNIEVVAGEYYC
;
A
#
# COMPACT_ATOMS: atom_id res chain seq x y z
N MET A 1 -5.68 -3.81 -18.38
CA MET A 1 -5.77 -2.77 -17.30
C MET A 1 -5.23 -3.37 -16.01
N VAL A 2 -4.79 -2.53 -15.07
CA VAL A 2 -4.35 -3.00 -13.73
C VAL A 2 -5.45 -3.84 -13.06
N ILE A 3 -6.69 -3.36 -13.09
CA ILE A 3 -7.84 -4.10 -12.53
C ILE A 3 -7.94 -5.52 -13.08
N ASP A 4 -7.69 -5.74 -14.39
CA ASP A 4 -7.65 -7.09 -14.97
C ASP A 4 -6.65 -8.00 -14.25
N SER A 5 -5.46 -7.47 -13.93
CA SER A 5 -4.42 -8.26 -13.27
C SER A 5 -4.82 -8.73 -11.87
N ILE A 6 -5.71 -8.00 -11.20
CA ILE A 6 -6.21 -8.36 -9.88
C ILE A 6 -7.32 -9.41 -9.99
N PHE A 7 -8.21 -9.31 -10.97
CA PHE A 7 -9.21 -10.34 -11.22
C PHE A 7 -8.62 -11.67 -11.72
N HIS A 8 -7.38 -11.67 -12.23
CA HIS A 8 -6.67 -12.87 -12.68
C HIS A 8 -5.63 -13.40 -11.67
N GLN A 9 -5.71 -12.99 -10.42
CA GLN A 9 -4.83 -13.52 -9.37
C GLN A 9 -5.13 -15.00 -9.09
N LYS A 10 -4.09 -15.82 -8.81
CA LYS A 10 -4.22 -17.23 -8.41
C LYS A 10 -5.00 -17.39 -7.11
N VAL A 11 -4.80 -16.46 -6.18
CA VAL A 11 -5.58 -16.34 -4.94
C VAL A 11 -6.46 -15.11 -5.06
N GLN A 12 -7.77 -15.31 -5.02
CA GLN A 12 -8.72 -14.22 -5.15
C GLN A 12 -8.88 -13.48 -3.81
N PRO A 13 -8.88 -12.14 -3.80
CA PRO A 13 -9.19 -11.38 -2.60
C PRO A 13 -10.68 -11.47 -2.30
N GLY A 14 -11.05 -11.41 -1.03
CA GLY A 14 -12.47 -11.39 -0.63
C GLY A 14 -13.20 -10.11 -1.06
N LYS A 15 -12.45 -9.04 -1.34
CA LYS A 15 -12.99 -7.76 -1.80
C LYS A 15 -11.93 -6.97 -2.58
N ILE A 16 -12.35 -6.32 -3.66
CA ILE A 16 -11.53 -5.39 -4.45
C ILE A 16 -12.17 -4.01 -4.34
N CYS A 17 -11.42 -3.02 -3.88
CA CYS A 17 -11.90 -1.64 -3.70
C CYS A 17 -11.05 -0.66 -4.51
N LEU A 18 -11.71 0.23 -5.24
CA LEU A 18 -11.12 1.37 -5.92
C LEU A 18 -11.57 2.63 -5.18
N TYR A 19 -10.64 3.32 -4.52
CA TYR A 19 -10.91 4.57 -3.81
C TYR A 19 -10.62 5.76 -4.71
N LEU A 20 -11.64 6.58 -4.93
CA LEU A 20 -11.61 7.77 -5.78
C LEU A 20 -12.06 8.99 -4.99
N SER A 21 -11.50 10.15 -5.29
CA SER A 21 -11.94 11.40 -4.66
C SER A 21 -13.07 12.06 -5.45
N LYS A 22 -14.04 12.66 -4.76
CA LYS A 22 -15.07 13.49 -5.38
C LYS A 22 -14.50 14.80 -5.92
N GLU A 23 -13.33 15.23 -5.44
CA GLU A 23 -12.63 16.38 -5.99
C GLU A 23 -12.18 16.16 -7.44
N GLU A 24 -11.74 14.93 -7.77
CA GLU A 24 -11.35 14.55 -9.14
C GLU A 24 -12.53 14.05 -9.97
N PHE A 25 -13.50 13.42 -9.33
CA PHE A 25 -14.67 12.82 -9.97
C PHE A 25 -15.97 13.38 -9.36
N PRO A 26 -16.30 14.68 -9.60
CA PRO A 26 -17.42 15.35 -8.93
C PRO A 26 -18.79 14.78 -9.29
N ARG A 27 -18.93 14.14 -10.46
CA ARG A 27 -20.15 13.44 -10.87
C ARG A 27 -20.08 11.94 -10.59
N GLU A 28 -19.09 11.52 -9.78
CA GLU A 28 -18.87 10.13 -9.36
C GLU A 28 -18.82 9.16 -10.57
N ARG A 29 -19.72 8.17 -10.62
CA ARG A 29 -19.75 7.17 -11.69
C ARG A 29 -19.90 7.74 -13.09
N GLN A 30 -20.49 8.91 -13.24
CA GLN A 30 -20.66 9.54 -14.55
C GLN A 30 -19.34 10.04 -15.16
N ASP A 31 -18.34 10.28 -14.33
CA ASP A 31 -17.01 10.71 -14.77
C ASP A 31 -16.09 9.51 -15.10
N LEU A 32 -16.54 8.28 -14.80
CA LEU A 32 -15.73 7.10 -15.02
C LEU A 32 -15.93 6.49 -16.42
N PRO A 33 -14.86 5.99 -17.02
CA PRO A 33 -14.97 5.23 -18.26
C PRO A 33 -15.89 4.00 -18.06
N LYS A 34 -16.73 3.70 -19.05
CA LYS A 34 -17.64 2.54 -19.03
C LYS A 34 -16.91 1.25 -18.68
N ARG A 35 -15.67 1.06 -19.18
CA ARG A 35 -14.85 -0.12 -18.88
C ARG A 35 -14.57 -0.29 -17.39
N VAL A 36 -14.39 0.80 -16.64
CA VAL A 36 -14.21 0.73 -15.17
C VAL A 36 -15.50 0.33 -14.49
N LEU A 37 -16.65 0.89 -14.94
CA LEU A 37 -17.97 0.55 -14.41
C LEU A 37 -18.36 -0.89 -14.70
N ASP A 38 -17.92 -1.46 -15.82
CA ASP A 38 -18.21 -2.87 -16.14
C ASP A 38 -17.56 -3.84 -15.13
N TYR A 39 -16.45 -3.46 -14.46
CA TYR A 39 -15.87 -4.27 -13.40
C TYR A 39 -16.71 -4.33 -12.10
N GLU A 40 -17.64 -3.39 -11.86
CA GLU A 40 -18.57 -3.49 -10.74
C GLU A 40 -19.43 -4.76 -10.85
N LYS A 41 -19.79 -5.19 -12.08
CA LYS A 41 -20.52 -6.44 -12.34
C LYS A 41 -19.68 -7.68 -12.02
N LEU A 42 -18.37 -7.54 -11.98
CA LEU A 42 -17.43 -8.60 -11.62
C LEU A 42 -17.02 -8.55 -10.14
N GLY A 43 -17.51 -7.57 -9.37
CA GLY A 43 -17.24 -7.46 -7.94
C GLY A 43 -16.28 -6.34 -7.53
N LEU A 44 -15.88 -5.43 -8.44
CA LEU A 44 -15.15 -4.23 -8.06
C LEU A 44 -16.06 -3.29 -7.24
N ASN A 45 -15.58 -2.86 -6.09
CA ASN A 45 -16.27 -1.85 -5.27
C ASN A 45 -15.64 -0.49 -5.54
N ILE A 46 -16.37 0.41 -6.17
CA ILE A 46 -15.96 1.80 -6.41
C ILE A 46 -16.41 2.64 -5.22
N CYS A 47 -15.47 3.23 -4.50
CA CYS A 47 -15.67 3.96 -3.26
C CYS A 47 -15.28 5.43 -3.44
N PHE A 48 -16.26 6.33 -3.54
CA PHE A 48 -16.01 7.76 -3.60
C PHE A 48 -15.80 8.33 -2.20
N ARG A 49 -14.80 9.21 -2.05
CA ARG A 49 -14.42 9.89 -0.81
C ARG A 49 -14.32 11.39 -1.03
N GLU A 50 -14.61 12.18 0.01
CA GLU A 50 -14.70 13.64 -0.10
C GLU A 50 -13.38 14.32 -0.48
N TYR A 51 -12.25 13.77 -0.03
CA TYR A 51 -10.94 14.41 -0.17
C TYR A 51 -10.01 13.62 -1.06
N ASN A 52 -9.20 14.37 -1.83
CA ASN A 52 -8.07 13.82 -2.55
C ASN A 52 -6.82 13.88 -1.67
N LEU A 53 -6.42 12.75 -1.14
CA LEU A 53 -5.17 12.59 -0.40
C LEU A 53 -4.02 12.09 -1.28
N MET A 54 -4.14 12.25 -2.60
CA MET A 54 -3.13 11.82 -3.56
C MET A 54 -2.76 10.33 -3.37
N PRO A 55 -1.47 9.88 -3.37
CA PRO A 55 -1.16 8.46 -3.23
C PRO A 55 -1.62 7.82 -1.91
N HIS A 56 -1.93 8.63 -0.90
CA HIS A 56 -2.46 8.11 0.36
C HIS A 56 -3.85 7.50 0.25
N ASN A 57 -4.64 7.84 -0.78
CA ASN A 57 -6.00 7.31 -0.98
C ASN A 57 -6.02 5.77 -0.94
N LYS A 58 -4.98 5.09 -1.46
CA LYS A 58 -4.92 3.63 -1.54
C LYS A 58 -4.94 2.92 -0.19
N TYR A 59 -4.32 3.50 0.84
CA TYR A 59 -4.26 2.88 2.17
C TYR A 59 -5.15 3.57 3.21
N PHE A 60 -5.29 4.90 3.12
CA PHE A 60 -5.93 5.72 4.14
C PHE A 60 -7.35 5.26 4.49
N TYR A 61 -8.14 5.01 3.46
CA TYR A 61 -9.51 4.55 3.66
C TYR A 61 -9.57 3.03 3.88
N ALA A 62 -8.82 2.26 3.11
CA ALA A 62 -8.85 0.80 3.18
C ALA A 62 -8.48 0.26 4.56
N LEU A 63 -7.41 0.79 5.19
CA LEU A 63 -6.98 0.36 6.52
C LEU A 63 -7.93 0.79 7.65
N GLN A 64 -8.81 1.76 7.41
CA GLN A 64 -9.86 2.14 8.36
C GLN A 64 -11.14 1.33 8.12
N ASP A 65 -11.56 1.18 6.85
CA ASP A 65 -12.77 0.43 6.48
C ASP A 65 -12.65 -1.07 6.82
N PHE A 66 -11.42 -1.63 6.77
CA PHE A 66 -11.11 -3.05 6.96
C PHE A 66 -10.04 -3.27 8.02
N SER A 67 -10.09 -2.54 9.10
CA SER A 67 -9.03 -2.58 10.14
C SER A 67 -8.82 -3.96 10.76
N ASP A 68 -9.85 -4.81 10.80
CA ASP A 68 -9.84 -6.18 11.32
C ASP A 68 -9.44 -7.24 10.26
N LYS A 69 -9.06 -6.83 9.06
CA LYS A 69 -8.66 -7.70 7.95
C LYS A 69 -7.23 -7.41 7.50
N CYS A 70 -6.63 -8.37 6.79
CA CYS A 70 -5.44 -8.10 5.99
C CYS A 70 -5.83 -7.25 4.78
N VAL A 71 -5.13 -6.16 4.56
CA VAL A 71 -5.34 -5.26 3.42
C VAL A 71 -4.11 -5.30 2.54
N ILE A 72 -4.31 -5.49 1.24
CA ILE A 72 -3.25 -5.34 0.23
C ILE A 72 -3.50 -4.05 -0.54
N THR A 73 -2.50 -3.19 -0.60
CA THR A 73 -2.52 -1.97 -1.42
C THR A 73 -1.67 -2.14 -2.67
N ILE A 74 -2.13 -1.55 -3.76
CA ILE A 74 -1.45 -1.55 -5.06
C ILE A 74 -1.66 -0.17 -5.71
N ASP A 75 -0.86 0.16 -6.71
CA ASP A 75 -1.03 1.35 -7.55
C ASP A 75 -1.86 1.02 -8.80
N ASP A 76 -2.38 2.03 -9.47
CA ASP A 76 -3.34 1.90 -10.59
C ASP A 76 -2.67 1.94 -11.97
N ASP A 77 -1.35 2.05 -12.02
CA ASP A 77 -0.55 2.18 -13.24
C ASP A 77 0.38 0.97 -13.52
N ILE A 78 0.34 -0.08 -12.67
CA ILE A 78 1.20 -1.26 -12.79
C ILE A 78 0.37 -2.52 -13.05
N TYR A 79 0.75 -3.30 -14.07
CA TYR A 79 0.18 -4.61 -14.31
C TYR A 79 0.87 -5.66 -13.44
N TYR A 80 0.13 -6.27 -12.52
CA TYR A 80 0.68 -7.21 -11.54
C TYR A 80 0.68 -8.65 -12.05
N ARG A 81 1.69 -9.41 -11.64
CA ARG A 81 1.73 -10.86 -11.87
C ARG A 81 0.58 -11.55 -11.13
N ASN A 82 0.13 -12.67 -11.66
CA ASN A 82 -1.01 -13.41 -11.13
C ASN A 82 -0.75 -14.13 -9.78
N ASP A 83 0.47 -14.07 -9.27
CA ASP A 83 0.89 -14.65 -7.98
C ASP A 83 1.14 -13.60 -6.88
N LEU A 84 0.91 -12.31 -7.15
CA LEU A 84 1.12 -11.21 -6.20
C LEU A 84 0.48 -11.49 -4.83
N ILE A 85 -0.82 -11.77 -4.82
CA ILE A 85 -1.57 -11.97 -3.57
C ILE A 85 -1.08 -13.22 -2.84
N ASN A 86 -0.87 -14.33 -3.57
CA ASN A 86 -0.34 -15.56 -2.98
C ASN A 86 0.99 -15.32 -2.27
N ASN A 87 1.91 -14.65 -2.96
CA ASN A 87 3.25 -14.39 -2.45
C ASN A 87 3.24 -13.53 -1.19
N LEU A 88 2.44 -12.46 -1.17
CA LEU A 88 2.27 -11.61 0.01
C LEU A 88 1.65 -12.37 1.19
N LEU A 89 0.69 -13.26 0.94
CA LEU A 89 0.06 -14.09 1.96
C LEU A 89 1.03 -15.15 2.52
N GLU A 90 1.87 -15.76 1.69
CA GLU A 90 2.91 -16.69 2.14
C GLU A 90 3.94 -15.98 3.03
N LEU A 91 4.37 -14.79 2.61
CA LEU A 91 5.27 -13.96 3.41
C LEU A 91 4.62 -13.57 4.75
N HIS A 92 3.33 -13.20 4.74
CA HIS A 92 2.58 -12.87 5.95
C HIS A 92 2.43 -14.07 6.90
N ARG A 93 2.23 -15.29 6.39
CA ARG A 93 2.21 -16.51 7.23
C ARG A 93 3.53 -16.71 7.97
N LYS A 94 4.65 -16.38 7.32
CA LYS A 94 5.99 -16.47 7.92
C LYS A 94 6.27 -15.34 8.92
N TYR A 95 5.73 -14.13 8.64
CA TYR A 95 5.97 -12.93 9.43
C TYR A 95 4.64 -12.23 9.78
N PRO A 96 3.81 -12.82 10.65
CA PRO A 96 2.42 -12.38 10.86
C PRO A 96 2.28 -11.00 11.51
N HIS A 97 3.35 -10.50 12.12
CA HIS A 97 3.37 -9.19 12.81
C HIS A 97 4.11 -8.10 12.03
N SER A 98 4.57 -8.40 10.82
CA SER A 98 5.27 -7.45 9.96
C SER A 98 4.42 -7.03 8.77
N ILE A 99 4.61 -5.81 8.30
CA ILE A 99 4.13 -5.40 6.98
C ILE A 99 4.93 -6.15 5.93
N CYS A 100 4.26 -6.76 4.96
CA CYS A 100 4.86 -7.57 3.91
C CYS A 100 4.82 -6.83 2.58
N ALA A 101 5.95 -6.68 1.92
CA ALA A 101 6.06 -5.98 0.65
C ALA A 101 6.76 -6.83 -0.41
N ASN A 102 6.45 -6.62 -1.69
CA ASN A 102 7.19 -7.26 -2.77
C ASN A 102 8.54 -6.58 -3.02
N LYS A 103 8.67 -5.32 -2.61
CA LYS A 103 9.90 -4.55 -2.78
C LYS A 103 10.05 -3.56 -1.64
N VAL A 104 11.27 -3.40 -1.17
CA VAL A 104 11.63 -2.42 -0.16
C VAL A 104 12.81 -1.57 -0.59
N CYS A 105 12.91 -0.38 -0.03
CA CYS A 105 14.10 0.43 -0.04
C CYS A 105 14.65 0.49 1.38
N GLN A 106 15.94 0.23 1.55
CA GLN A 106 16.54 0.22 2.88
C GLN A 106 17.13 1.58 3.23
N VAL A 107 16.66 2.15 4.33
CA VAL A 107 17.20 3.40 4.88
C VAL A 107 18.70 3.24 5.11
N SER A 108 19.49 4.20 4.63
CA SER A 108 20.92 4.19 4.77
C SER A 108 21.42 5.41 5.54
N PHE A 109 22.53 5.22 6.28
CA PHE A 109 23.14 6.25 7.12
C PHE A 109 24.57 6.52 6.67
N ASP A 110 25.05 7.73 6.90
CA ASP A 110 26.44 8.09 6.75
C ASP A 110 27.27 7.68 8.00
N GLU A 111 28.57 7.94 7.97
CA GLU A 111 29.50 7.63 9.08
C GLU A 111 29.16 8.37 10.38
N LYS A 112 28.43 9.50 10.29
CA LYS A 112 27.95 10.29 11.43
C LYS A 112 26.54 9.88 11.89
N LYS A 113 26.02 8.72 11.40
CA LYS A 113 24.67 8.21 11.71
C LYS A 113 23.53 9.15 11.28
N LYS A 114 23.75 10.02 10.29
CA LYS A 114 22.71 10.83 9.67
C LYS A 114 22.12 10.09 8.47
N PHE A 115 20.84 10.33 8.18
CA PHE A 115 20.19 9.79 7.01
C PHE A 115 20.90 10.23 5.73
N LYS A 116 21.24 9.28 4.87
CA LYS A 116 21.65 9.60 3.50
C LYS A 116 20.45 10.10 2.69
N PRO A 117 20.67 10.88 1.62
CA PRO A 117 19.61 11.22 0.68
C PRO A 117 18.88 9.94 0.16
N TYR A 118 17.59 10.04 -0.08
CA TYR A 118 16.76 8.92 -0.57
C TYR A 118 17.35 8.24 -1.83
N SER A 119 17.94 9.01 -2.73
CA SER A 119 18.60 8.50 -3.95
C SER A 119 19.79 7.56 -3.68
N GLN A 120 20.31 7.53 -2.47
CA GLN A 120 21.41 6.66 -2.03
C GLN A 120 20.93 5.47 -1.20
N TRP A 121 19.63 5.33 -0.98
CA TRP A 121 19.07 4.18 -0.30
C TRP A 121 19.06 2.96 -1.22
N LYS A 122 19.35 1.79 -0.67
CA LYS A 122 19.47 0.57 -1.45
C LYS A 122 18.09 -0.05 -1.68
N ALA A 123 17.67 -0.13 -2.92
CA ALA A 123 16.48 -0.90 -3.27
C ALA A 123 16.78 -2.41 -3.15
N LEU A 124 15.94 -3.14 -2.46
CA LEU A 124 16.05 -4.57 -2.24
C LEU A 124 14.78 -5.26 -2.76
N PHE A 125 14.99 -6.20 -3.68
CA PHE A 125 13.92 -7.10 -4.17
C PHE A 125 13.70 -8.28 -3.23
N TYR A 126 14.64 -8.52 -2.31
CA TYR A 126 14.64 -9.63 -1.39
C TYR A 126 15.28 -9.21 -0.07
N CYS A 127 14.53 -9.37 1.00
CA CYS A 127 15.00 -9.11 2.35
C CYS A 127 14.16 -9.94 3.33
N ASN A 128 14.56 -11.21 3.54
CA ASN A 128 13.85 -12.16 4.43
C ASN A 128 13.96 -11.82 5.93
N THR A 129 14.44 -10.64 6.27
CA THR A 129 14.58 -10.21 7.66
C THR A 129 13.71 -8.98 7.88
N PRO A 130 12.69 -9.06 8.74
CA PRO A 130 11.95 -7.88 9.17
C PRO A 130 12.87 -6.81 9.75
N SER A 131 12.63 -5.57 9.41
CA SER A 131 13.43 -4.45 9.89
C SER A 131 12.66 -3.14 9.89
N LEU A 132 12.93 -2.29 10.89
CA LEU A 132 12.46 -0.91 10.94
C LEU A 132 13.09 -0.03 9.84
N TYR A 133 14.21 -0.47 9.28
CA TYR A 133 14.91 0.28 8.21
C TYR A 133 14.41 -0.08 6.80
N ASN A 134 13.55 -1.06 6.66
CA ASN A 134 12.94 -1.39 5.38
C ASN A 134 11.74 -0.47 5.14
N VAL A 135 11.72 0.26 4.05
CA VAL A 135 10.60 1.08 3.58
C VAL A 135 9.89 0.31 2.49
N ALA A 136 8.64 -0.05 2.71
CA ALA A 136 7.82 -0.67 1.66
C ALA A 136 7.64 0.30 0.49
N LEU A 137 7.80 -0.18 -0.73
CA LEU A 137 7.53 0.60 -1.93
C LEU A 137 6.11 0.28 -2.42
N GLY A 138 5.18 1.21 -2.22
CA GLY A 138 3.74 1.00 -2.40
C GLY A 138 3.35 0.47 -3.76
N TYR A 139 4.04 0.92 -4.81
CA TYR A 139 3.76 0.50 -6.19
C TYR A 139 3.96 -1.01 -6.43
N ALA A 140 4.81 -1.67 -5.65
CA ALA A 140 5.11 -3.08 -5.86
C ALA A 140 4.09 -4.04 -5.20
N GLY A 141 3.13 -3.50 -4.47
CA GLY A 141 2.15 -4.25 -3.68
C GLY A 141 2.62 -4.48 -2.24
N VAL A 142 1.78 -4.09 -1.28
CA VAL A 142 2.08 -4.17 0.16
C VAL A 142 0.88 -4.75 0.90
N LEU A 143 1.13 -5.76 1.74
CA LEU A 143 0.16 -6.34 2.65
C LEU A 143 0.35 -5.76 4.06
N TYR A 144 -0.73 -5.24 4.59
CA TYR A 144 -0.87 -4.76 5.97
C TYR A 144 -1.67 -5.78 6.78
N PRO A 145 -1.11 -6.37 7.85
CA PRO A 145 -1.85 -7.22 8.77
C PRO A 145 -3.04 -6.50 9.43
N ALA A 146 -4.03 -7.26 9.88
CA ALA A 146 -5.15 -6.72 10.64
C ALA A 146 -4.68 -5.91 11.86
N ASN A 147 -5.26 -4.74 12.08
CA ASN A 147 -4.97 -3.83 13.20
C ASN A 147 -3.48 -3.44 13.36
N ILE A 148 -2.68 -3.49 12.29
CA ILE A 148 -1.22 -3.25 12.36
C ILE A 148 -0.90 -1.86 12.95
N PHE A 149 -1.65 -0.82 12.62
CA PHE A 149 -1.50 0.51 13.20
C PHE A 149 -2.43 0.68 14.41
N TYR A 150 -1.90 0.49 15.61
CA TYR A 150 -2.66 0.69 16.86
C TYR A 150 -2.81 2.16 17.24
N LYS A 151 -1.84 3.04 16.90
CA LYS A 151 -1.99 4.50 16.99
C LYS A 151 -2.59 5.05 15.73
N LYS A 152 -3.69 5.77 15.86
CA LYS A 152 -4.46 6.29 14.72
C LYS A 152 -3.91 7.59 14.12
N ASP A 153 -2.78 8.10 14.62
CA ASP A 153 -2.11 9.30 14.11
C ASP A 153 -1.67 9.16 12.65
N VAL A 154 -1.45 7.93 12.19
CA VAL A 154 -1.18 7.59 10.77
C VAL A 154 -2.31 8.09 9.85
N PHE A 155 -3.54 8.20 10.37
CA PHE A 155 -4.72 8.69 9.64
C PHE A 155 -5.05 10.16 9.94
N TYR A 156 -4.10 10.94 10.48
CA TYR A 156 -4.34 12.35 10.76
C TYR A 156 -4.22 13.18 9.47
N LYS A 157 -5.33 13.28 8.74
CA LYS A 157 -5.46 13.93 7.44
C LYS A 157 -4.75 15.28 7.35
N LYS A 158 -4.95 16.17 8.32
CA LYS A 158 -4.35 17.51 8.31
C LYS A 158 -2.82 17.45 8.22
N LYS A 159 -2.19 16.58 9.01
CA LYS A 159 -0.72 16.39 8.97
C LYS A 159 -0.24 15.74 7.68
N ILE A 160 -0.99 14.80 7.11
CA ILE A 160 -0.68 14.23 5.79
C ILE A 160 -0.63 15.36 4.76
N MET A 161 -1.65 16.20 4.71
CA MET A 161 -1.74 17.31 3.75
C MET A 161 -0.62 18.35 3.94
N GLU A 162 -0.24 18.62 5.18
CA GLU A 162 0.78 19.63 5.49
C GLU A 162 2.22 19.12 5.27
N LEU A 163 2.49 17.85 5.60
CA LEU A 163 3.86 17.35 5.72
C LEU A 163 4.28 16.35 4.63
N ALA A 164 3.35 15.59 4.07
CA ALA A 164 3.69 14.42 3.27
C ALA A 164 2.72 14.11 2.12
N LEU A 165 1.95 15.08 1.63
CA LEU A 165 0.85 14.84 0.66
C LEU A 165 1.25 13.97 -0.56
N LYS A 166 2.51 13.99 -0.97
CA LYS A 166 3.03 13.23 -2.13
C LYS A 166 4.03 12.13 -1.72
N ALA A 167 4.13 11.81 -0.43
CA ALA A 167 5.17 10.93 0.09
C ALA A 167 4.57 9.89 1.07
N ASP A 168 3.62 9.12 0.58
CA ASP A 168 2.89 8.11 1.35
C ASP A 168 3.80 7.04 1.95
N ASP A 169 4.77 6.51 1.19
CA ASP A 169 5.73 5.50 1.68
C ASP A 169 6.54 6.03 2.87
N LEU A 170 6.98 7.30 2.83
CA LEU A 170 7.75 7.91 3.93
C LEU A 170 6.87 8.26 5.12
N TRP A 171 5.62 8.68 4.88
CA TRP A 171 4.65 8.92 5.95
C TRP A 171 4.35 7.63 6.72
N LEU A 172 4.06 6.55 5.99
CA LEU A 172 3.83 5.23 6.57
C LEU A 172 5.06 4.77 7.34
N LYS A 173 6.26 4.88 6.78
CA LYS A 173 7.52 4.51 7.44
C LYS A 173 7.73 5.27 8.75
N ALA A 174 7.44 6.57 8.80
CA ALA A 174 7.55 7.34 10.04
C ALA A 174 6.63 6.76 11.14
N HIS A 175 5.38 6.42 10.79
CA HIS A 175 4.43 5.81 11.72
C HIS A 175 4.75 4.36 12.08
N GLU A 176 5.35 3.60 11.18
CA GLU A 176 5.90 2.25 11.44
C GLU A 176 6.99 2.32 12.52
N ILE A 177 7.95 3.24 12.36
CA ILE A 177 9.01 3.45 13.37
C ILE A 177 8.43 3.87 14.72
N LEU A 178 7.49 4.84 14.75
CA LEU A 178 6.85 5.33 15.97
C LEU A 178 6.01 4.25 16.69
N GLN A 179 5.65 3.19 16.01
CA GLN A 179 4.86 2.08 16.54
C GLN A 179 5.64 0.75 16.60
N ASN A 180 6.95 0.79 16.32
CA ASN A 180 7.83 -0.39 16.29
C ASN A 180 7.32 -1.51 15.37
N ILE A 181 6.82 -1.13 14.19
CA ILE A 181 6.31 -2.04 13.16
C ILE A 181 7.41 -2.28 12.13
N GLU A 182 7.82 -3.52 11.99
CA GLU A 182 8.83 -3.92 11.01
C GLU A 182 8.22 -4.21 9.64
N VAL A 183 9.03 -4.02 8.61
CA VAL A 183 8.70 -4.36 7.22
C VAL A 183 9.62 -5.44 6.72
N VAL A 184 9.08 -6.38 5.95
CA VAL A 184 9.83 -7.47 5.31
C VAL A 184 9.47 -7.56 3.82
N ALA A 185 10.45 -7.91 2.98
CA ALA A 185 10.23 -8.23 1.57
C ALA A 185 10.52 -9.70 1.27
N GLY A 186 9.68 -10.32 0.46
CA GLY A 186 9.86 -11.68 -0.03
C GLY A 186 10.72 -11.76 -1.29
N GLU A 187 10.90 -12.98 -1.80
CA GLU A 187 11.67 -13.30 -3.03
C GLU A 187 10.90 -13.03 -4.33
N TYR A 188 9.99 -12.08 -4.35
CA TYR A 188 9.05 -11.97 -5.44
C TYR A 188 9.45 -10.84 -6.39
N TYR A 189 9.56 -11.19 -7.65
CA TYR A 189 9.91 -10.27 -8.73
C TYR A 189 8.65 -9.58 -9.24
N CYS A 190 8.74 -8.27 -9.40
CA CYS A 190 7.73 -7.52 -10.16
C CYS A 190 7.75 -7.93 -11.64
#